data_1ea00ca720048dd569687c7ecdb99b15
#
_entry.id   1ea00ca720048dd569687c7ecdb99b15
#
_cell.length_a   1.000
_cell.length_b   1.000
_cell.length_c   1.000
_cell.angle_alpha   90.00
_cell.angle_beta   90.00
_cell.angle_gamma   90.00
#
_symmetry.space_group_name_H-M   'P 1'
#
loop_
_entity.id
_entity.type
_entity.pdbx_description
1 polymer ?
#
loop_
_entity_poly.entity_id
_entity_poly.type
_entity_poly.pdbx_seq_one_letter_code
_entity_poly.pdbx_strand_id
1 'polypeptide(L)'
;MHTLGINAAFHDPAACLVTDGQVVAAAEEERFTHIKHGKRPVSFSTWELPFHAIDFCLRHADLTLNDVNHIAYSFDPSLLVP
;
A
#
# COMPACT_ATOMS: atom_id res chain seq x y z
N MET A 1 13.51 -11.60 -4.55
CA MET A 1 13.07 -10.26 -4.99
C MET A 1 11.81 -9.85 -4.20
N HIS A 2 11.82 -8.66 -3.68
CA HIS A 2 10.72 -8.13 -2.87
C HIS A 2 9.97 -7.05 -3.64
N THR A 3 8.66 -7.21 -3.75
CA THR A 3 7.78 -6.24 -4.39
C THR A 3 6.74 -5.77 -3.38
N LEU A 4 6.67 -4.46 -3.16
CA LEU A 4 5.67 -3.85 -2.30
C LEU A 4 4.54 -3.32 -3.18
N GLY A 5 3.35 -3.88 -3.01
CA GLY A 5 2.15 -3.42 -3.72
C GLY A 5 1.37 -2.44 -2.85
N ILE A 6 0.95 -1.33 -3.44
CA ILE A 6 0.24 -0.26 -2.74
C ILE A 6 -1.03 0.09 -3.48
N ASN A 7 -2.15 0.12 -2.78
CA ASN A 7 -3.40 0.68 -3.27
C ASN A 7 -3.71 1.93 -2.46
N ALA A 8 -3.68 3.09 -3.10
CA ALA A 8 -3.96 4.37 -2.45
C ALA A 8 -4.69 5.35 -3.36
N ALA A 9 -4.91 4.98 -4.61
CA ALA A 9 -5.54 5.87 -5.60
C ALA A 9 -7.02 6.07 -5.34
N PHE A 10 -7.66 5.09 -4.72
CA PHE A 10 -9.09 5.10 -4.44
C PHE A 10 -9.29 4.92 -2.93
N HIS A 11 -10.54 4.70 -2.50
CA HIS A 11 -10.78 4.37 -1.09
C HIS A 11 -10.22 2.97 -0.77
N ASP A 12 -10.21 2.62 0.52
CA ASP A 12 -9.70 1.34 1.03
C ASP A 12 -8.20 1.15 0.73
N PRO A 13 -7.34 2.09 1.15
CA PRO A 13 -5.90 1.94 0.94
C PRO A 13 -5.38 0.69 1.63
N ALA A 14 -4.45 0.04 0.96
CA ALA A 14 -3.91 -1.24 1.42
C ALA A 14 -2.49 -1.42 0.91
N ALA A 15 -1.76 -2.35 1.53
CA ALA A 15 -0.44 -2.74 1.08
C ALA A 15 -0.29 -4.25 1.12
N CYS A 16 0.55 -4.78 0.23
CA CYS A 16 0.95 -6.18 0.28
C CYS A 16 2.42 -6.30 -0.06
N LEU A 17 3.05 -7.30 0.50
CA LEU A 17 4.45 -7.61 0.22
C LEU A 17 4.53 -8.97 -0.44
N VAL A 18 5.17 -9.02 -1.61
CA VAL A 18 5.38 -10.25 -2.37
C VAL A 18 6.87 -10.52 -2.43
N THR A 19 7.30 -11.71 -2.04
CA THR A 19 8.70 -12.12 -2.10
C THR A 19 8.80 -13.37 -2.95
N ASP A 20 9.60 -13.29 -4.01
CA ASP A 20 9.85 -14.40 -4.92
C ASP A 20 8.55 -15.04 -5.43
N GLY A 21 7.57 -14.20 -5.76
CA GLY A 21 6.30 -14.63 -6.32
C GLY A 21 5.26 -15.08 -5.30
N GLN A 22 5.55 -14.99 -4.01
CA GLN A 22 4.61 -15.38 -2.97
C GLN A 22 4.22 -14.20 -2.09
N VAL A 23 2.93 -14.11 -1.76
CA VAL A 23 2.44 -13.07 -0.85
C VAL A 23 2.91 -13.41 0.57
N VAL A 24 3.69 -12.51 1.14
CA VAL A 24 4.23 -12.66 2.50
C VAL A 24 3.31 -12.01 3.52
N ALA A 25 2.79 -10.83 3.20
CA ALA A 25 1.92 -10.08 4.09
C ALA A 25 1.01 -9.16 3.29
N ALA A 26 -0.19 -8.91 3.81
CA ALA A 26 -1.13 -7.98 3.21
C ALA A 26 -2.04 -7.43 4.30
N ALA A 27 -2.38 -6.14 4.20
CA ALA A 27 -3.27 -5.51 5.17
C ALA A 27 -3.93 -4.27 4.57
N GLU A 28 -5.14 -3.99 5.02
CA GLU A 28 -5.82 -2.73 4.72
C GLU A 28 -5.51 -1.71 5.81
N GLU A 29 -5.39 -0.45 5.42
CA GLU A 29 -5.07 0.63 6.36
C GLU A 29 -6.16 0.82 7.41
N GLU A 30 -7.42 0.59 7.06
CA GLU A 30 -8.53 0.70 8.00
C GLU A 30 -8.34 -0.16 9.25
N ARG A 31 -7.68 -1.30 9.12
CA ARG A 31 -7.38 -2.19 10.23
C ARG A 31 -6.63 -1.46 11.36
N PHE A 32 -5.80 -0.50 11.00
CA PHE A 32 -4.95 0.23 11.96
C PHE A 32 -5.54 1.55 12.39
N THR A 33 -6.19 2.26 11.47
CA THR A 33 -6.69 3.61 11.72
C THR A 33 -8.15 3.64 12.16
N HIS A 34 -8.91 2.59 11.86
CA HIS A 34 -10.36 2.51 12.11
C HIS A 34 -11.15 3.61 11.38
N ILE A 35 -10.59 4.14 10.31
CA ILE A 35 -11.26 5.14 9.48
C ILE A 35 -11.87 4.41 8.29
N LYS A 36 -13.19 4.51 8.15
CA LYS A 36 -13.91 3.83 7.08
C LYS A 36 -13.31 4.22 5.73
N HIS A 37 -13.01 3.21 4.90
CA HIS A 37 -12.32 3.35 3.63
C HIS A 37 -10.90 3.89 3.73
N GLY A 38 -10.39 4.04 4.96
CA GLY A 38 -8.98 4.39 5.22
C GLY A 38 -8.56 5.77 4.78
N LYS A 39 -9.47 6.65 4.38
CA LYS A 39 -9.13 7.99 3.87
C LYS A 39 -10.02 9.05 4.48
N ARG A 40 -9.41 10.19 4.76
CA ARG A 40 -10.08 11.38 5.26
C ARG A 40 -9.29 12.62 4.82
N PRO A 41 -9.96 13.79 4.68
CA PRO A 41 -11.39 14.00 4.76
C PRO A 41 -12.11 13.53 3.49
N VAL A 42 -11.35 13.20 2.45
CA VAL A 42 -11.89 12.85 1.13
C VAL A 42 -11.63 11.38 0.86
N SER A 43 -12.70 10.61 0.63
CA SER A 43 -12.63 9.15 0.47
C SER A 43 -11.80 8.69 -0.72
N PHE A 44 -11.65 9.53 -1.75
CA PHE A 44 -10.94 9.18 -2.97
C PHE A 44 -9.63 9.92 -3.14
N SER A 45 -9.07 10.42 -2.03
CA SER A 45 -7.77 11.09 -2.06
C SER A 45 -6.69 10.15 -2.58
N THR A 46 -5.86 10.64 -3.50
CA THR A 46 -4.77 9.85 -4.07
C THR A 46 -3.44 10.04 -3.36
N TRP A 47 -3.38 10.90 -2.34
CA TRP A 47 -2.14 11.17 -1.62
C TRP A 47 -2.08 10.62 -0.20
N GLU A 48 -3.15 10.00 0.27
CA GLU A 48 -3.10 9.32 1.57
C GLU A 48 -2.59 7.90 1.36
N LEU A 49 -1.30 7.70 1.60
CA LEU A 49 -0.70 6.38 1.46
C LEU A 49 -1.03 5.52 2.70
N PRO A 50 -1.10 4.20 2.53
CA PRO A 50 -1.39 3.29 3.64
C PRO A 50 -0.12 3.02 4.48
N PHE A 51 0.35 4.04 5.21
CA PHE A 51 1.62 3.96 5.94
C PHE A 51 1.65 2.84 6.97
N HIS A 52 0.55 2.63 7.72
CA HIS A 52 0.51 1.58 8.73
C HIS A 52 0.51 0.20 8.11
N ALA A 53 -0.22 0.02 6.99
CA ALA A 53 -0.23 -1.25 6.28
C ALA A 53 1.13 -1.56 5.68
N ILE A 54 1.80 -0.56 5.12
CA ILE A 54 3.16 -0.71 4.58
C ILE A 54 4.12 -1.12 5.69
N ASP A 55 4.09 -0.42 6.82
CA ASP A 55 4.94 -0.72 7.95
C ASP A 55 4.69 -2.13 8.47
N PHE A 56 3.43 -2.53 8.59
CA PHE A 56 3.06 -3.88 9.00
C PHE A 56 3.69 -4.93 8.08
N CYS A 57 3.55 -4.76 6.77
CA CYS A 57 4.08 -5.71 5.81
C CYS A 57 5.60 -5.84 5.90
N LEU A 58 6.29 -4.72 6.01
CA LEU A 58 7.75 -4.72 6.09
C LEU A 58 8.24 -5.33 7.40
N ARG A 59 7.62 -4.97 8.52
CA ARG A 59 8.00 -5.53 9.83
C ARG A 59 7.73 -7.02 9.90
N HIS A 60 6.63 -7.47 9.31
CA HIS A 60 6.30 -8.91 9.30
C HIS A 60 7.40 -9.72 8.62
N ALA A 61 8.01 -9.18 7.58
CA ALA A 61 9.08 -9.83 6.83
C ALA A 61 10.48 -9.47 7.33
N ASP A 62 10.59 -8.65 8.38
CA ASP A 62 11.86 -8.15 8.92
C ASP A 62 12.66 -7.41 7.85
N LEU A 63 11.98 -6.58 7.07
CA LEU A 63 12.58 -5.78 5.99
C LEU A 63 12.42 -4.29 6.26
N THR A 64 13.27 -3.50 5.62
CA THR A 64 13.11 -2.05 5.51
C THR A 64 12.72 -1.70 4.08
N LEU A 65 12.31 -0.46 3.85
CA LEU A 65 11.95 0.00 2.51
C LEU A 65 13.13 -0.12 1.54
N ASN A 66 14.36 0.02 2.04
CA ASN A 66 15.57 -0.12 1.22
C ASN A 66 15.76 -1.54 0.68
N ASP A 67 15.13 -2.52 1.30
CA ASP A 67 15.22 -3.92 0.87
C ASP A 67 14.24 -4.24 -0.26
N VAL A 68 13.29 -3.35 -0.54
CA VAL A 68 12.28 -3.56 -1.57
C VAL A 68 12.86 -3.28 -2.94
N ASN A 69 12.71 -4.20 -3.87
CA ASN A 69 13.24 -4.10 -5.22
C ASN A 69 12.30 -3.35 -6.16
N HIS A 70 11.00 -3.56 -6.01
CA HIS A 70 9.99 -2.97 -6.87
C HIS A 70 8.81 -2.48 -6.04
N ILE A 71 8.20 -1.39 -6.49
CA ILE A 71 6.96 -0.89 -5.92
C ILE A 71 5.92 -0.92 -7.04
N ALA A 72 4.81 -1.61 -6.78
CA ALA A 72 3.68 -1.67 -7.68
C ALA A 72 2.55 -0.81 -7.11
N TYR A 73 1.98 0.04 -7.93
CA TYR A 73 0.93 0.96 -7.53
C TYR A 73 -0.32 0.70 -8.37
N SER A 74 -1.48 0.75 -7.75
CA SER A 74 -2.74 0.39 -8.40
C SER A 74 -3.26 1.43 -9.40
N PHE A 75 -2.57 2.55 -9.56
CA PHE A 75 -3.02 3.64 -10.40
C PHE A 75 -1.86 4.18 -11.23
N ASP A 76 -2.09 4.39 -12.51
CA ASP A 76 -1.11 5.00 -13.40
C ASP A 76 -1.47 6.48 -13.59
N PRO A 77 -0.69 7.42 -13.01
CA PRO A 77 -0.99 8.84 -13.10
C PRO A 77 -1.02 9.35 -14.55
N SER A 78 -0.32 8.69 -15.46
CA SER A 78 -0.29 9.13 -16.87
C SER A 78 -1.66 9.05 -17.51
N LEU A 79 -2.56 8.25 -16.99
CA LEU A 79 -3.92 8.12 -17.51
C LEU A 79 -4.80 9.33 -17.20
N LEU A 80 -4.38 10.20 -16.27
CA LEU A 80 -5.12 11.42 -15.93
C LEU A 80 -4.73 12.62 -16.79
N VAL A 81 -3.65 12.51 -17.54
CA VAL A 81 -3.17 13.62 -18.37
C VAL A 81 -4.02 13.70 -19.62
N PRO A 82 -4.64 14.86 -19.90
CA PRO A 82 -5.45 15.04 -21.11
C PRO A 82 -4.63 14.88 -22.39
#